data_196751f36a7752f75f2348587eeb92de
#
_entry.id   196751f36a7752f75f2348587eeb92de
#
_cell.length_a   1.000
_cell.length_b   1.000
_cell.length_c   1.000
_cell.angle_alpha   90.00
_cell.angle_beta   90.00
_cell.angle_gamma   90.00
#
_symmetry.space_group_name_H-M   'P 1'
#
loop_
_entity.id
_entity.type
_entity.pdbx_description
1 polymer ?
#
loop_
_entity_poly.entity_id
_entity_poly.type
_entity_poly.pdbx_seq_one_letter_code
_entity_poly.pdbx_strand_id
1 'polypeptide(L)'
;MSFAQKHSAAAAKVDPGKGVHDAFDRFVEGIKQVDADKVMASYAKSNDLLVFNNNGTATKGWDNVDTNTKQVYAKLSNVTIEITGLTIRMLGTSAAYVTCKWKQSQENAGKLETASGRMTLVYELVGKEWKIVHRHTSPDNPDATRPVFPSERLPSGGN
;
A
#
# COMPACT_ATOMS: atom_id res chain seq x y z
N MET A 1 -18.03 57.88 -10.44
CA MET A 1 -17.60 56.68 -11.17
C MET A 1 -16.88 55.76 -10.17
N SER A 2 -17.52 54.67 -9.79
CA SER A 2 -16.99 53.75 -8.79
C SER A 2 -16.32 52.59 -9.50
N PHE A 3 -15.01 52.39 -9.30
CA PHE A 3 -14.27 51.25 -9.83
C PHE A 3 -14.45 50.09 -8.89
N ALA A 4 -15.24 49.08 -9.30
CA ALA A 4 -15.36 47.82 -8.61
C ALA A 4 -14.08 46.99 -8.83
N GLN A 5 -13.29 46.83 -7.78
CA GLN A 5 -12.11 46.01 -7.75
C GLN A 5 -12.54 44.52 -7.70
N LYS A 6 -12.40 43.82 -8.84
CA LYS A 6 -12.57 42.36 -8.91
C LYS A 6 -11.46 41.68 -8.10
N HIS A 7 -11.82 41.18 -6.94
CA HIS A 7 -10.96 40.26 -6.21
C HIS A 7 -10.93 38.93 -6.99
N SER A 8 -9.84 38.67 -7.66
CA SER A 8 -9.53 37.34 -8.20
C SER A 8 -9.28 36.41 -7.01
N ALA A 9 -10.21 35.49 -6.76
CA ALA A 9 -9.97 34.41 -5.80
C ALA A 9 -8.80 33.57 -6.32
N ALA A 10 -7.67 33.61 -5.62
CA ALA A 10 -6.54 32.74 -5.90
C ALA A 10 -7.02 31.28 -5.79
N ALA A 11 -6.93 30.54 -6.90
CA ALA A 11 -7.21 29.11 -6.89
C ALA A 11 -6.31 28.45 -5.83
N ALA A 12 -6.93 27.77 -4.85
CA ALA A 12 -6.21 27.04 -3.82
C ALA A 12 -5.24 26.08 -4.53
N LYS A 13 -3.94 26.15 -4.22
CA LYS A 13 -2.94 25.24 -4.75
C LYS A 13 -3.34 23.82 -4.29
N VAL A 14 -3.72 22.98 -5.25
CA VAL A 14 -4.00 21.57 -4.98
C VAL A 14 -2.70 20.94 -4.48
N ASP A 15 -2.71 20.43 -3.25
CA ASP A 15 -1.58 19.66 -2.69
C ASP A 15 -1.46 18.36 -3.51
N PRO A 16 -0.35 18.17 -4.25
CA PRO A 16 -0.16 16.93 -5.03
C PRO A 16 -0.13 15.69 -4.15
N GLY A 17 0.31 15.82 -2.90
CA GLY A 17 0.32 14.74 -1.90
C GLY A 17 -1.10 14.28 -1.53
N LYS A 18 -2.10 15.16 -1.61
CA LYS A 18 -3.49 14.80 -1.33
C LYS A 18 -4.01 13.70 -2.27
N GLY A 19 -3.71 13.78 -3.56
CA GLY A 19 -4.13 12.77 -4.54
C GLY A 19 -3.55 11.38 -4.24
N VAL A 20 -2.30 11.34 -3.82
CA VAL A 20 -1.63 10.09 -3.38
C VAL A 20 -2.24 9.57 -2.08
N HIS A 21 -2.53 10.45 -1.12
CA HIS A 21 -3.18 10.08 0.14
C HIS A 21 -4.57 9.47 -0.12
N ASP A 22 -5.39 10.12 -0.94
CA ASP A 22 -6.72 9.62 -1.30
C ASP A 22 -6.64 8.26 -2.04
N ALA A 23 -5.60 8.03 -2.86
CA ALA A 23 -5.36 6.74 -3.52
C ALA A 23 -4.94 5.66 -2.52
N PHE A 24 -4.10 6.00 -1.55
CA PHE A 24 -3.70 5.11 -0.47
C PHE A 24 -4.90 4.71 0.40
N ASP A 25 -5.75 5.66 0.76
CA ASP A 25 -6.96 5.38 1.56
C ASP A 25 -7.91 4.42 0.84
N ARG A 26 -8.11 4.60 -0.48
CA ARG A 26 -8.91 3.65 -1.28
C ARG A 26 -8.32 2.24 -1.31
N PHE A 27 -7.01 2.14 -1.40
CA PHE A 27 -6.31 0.85 -1.34
C PHE A 27 -6.51 0.16 0.01
N VAL A 28 -6.32 0.87 1.12
CA VAL A 28 -6.53 0.35 2.48
C VAL A 28 -7.99 -0.02 2.72
N GLU A 29 -8.93 0.77 2.21
CA GLU A 29 -10.35 0.48 2.33
C GLU A 29 -10.74 -0.80 1.56
N GLY A 30 -10.16 -1.03 0.38
CA GLY A 30 -10.33 -2.28 -0.35
C GLY A 30 -9.87 -3.50 0.45
N ILE A 31 -8.75 -3.37 1.18
CA ILE A 31 -8.25 -4.42 2.09
C ILE A 31 -9.25 -4.70 3.22
N LYS A 32 -9.74 -3.66 3.89
CA LYS A 32 -10.70 -3.80 4.99
C LYS A 32 -12.01 -4.46 4.56
N GLN A 33 -12.46 -4.15 3.35
CA GLN A 33 -13.69 -4.69 2.77
C GLN A 33 -13.51 -6.09 2.18
N VAL A 34 -12.27 -6.61 2.14
CA VAL A 34 -11.92 -7.87 1.45
C VAL A 34 -12.37 -7.82 -0.02
N ASP A 35 -12.28 -6.65 -0.63
CA ASP A 35 -12.69 -6.40 -2.00
C ASP A 35 -11.47 -6.44 -2.93
N ALA A 36 -11.24 -7.60 -3.55
CA ALA A 36 -10.10 -7.82 -4.42
C ALA A 36 -10.11 -6.86 -5.63
N ASP A 37 -11.28 -6.57 -6.21
CA ASP A 37 -11.38 -5.69 -7.37
C ASP A 37 -11.04 -4.24 -7.00
N LYS A 38 -11.48 -3.76 -5.83
CA LYS A 38 -11.08 -2.44 -5.29
C LYS A 38 -9.57 -2.35 -5.05
N VAL A 39 -8.99 -3.37 -4.45
CA VAL A 39 -7.54 -3.43 -4.24
C VAL A 39 -6.82 -3.40 -5.58
N MET A 40 -7.25 -4.22 -6.54
CA MET A 40 -6.62 -4.31 -7.86
C MET A 40 -6.83 -3.05 -8.72
N ALA A 41 -7.93 -2.33 -8.54
CA ALA A 41 -8.14 -1.02 -9.16
C ALA A 41 -7.12 0.05 -8.72
N SER A 42 -6.48 -0.14 -7.56
CA SER A 42 -5.42 0.75 -7.07
C SER A 42 -4.07 0.56 -7.78
N TYR A 43 -3.87 -0.56 -8.46
CA TYR A 43 -2.62 -0.87 -9.17
C TYR A 43 -2.67 -0.42 -10.63
N ALA A 44 -1.51 -0.03 -11.16
CA ALA A 44 -1.35 0.17 -12.59
C ALA A 44 -1.48 -1.18 -13.33
N LYS A 45 -2.31 -1.21 -14.37
CA LYS A 45 -2.49 -2.42 -15.18
C LYS A 45 -1.32 -2.55 -16.17
N SER A 46 -0.21 -3.12 -15.69
CA SER A 46 1.05 -3.24 -16.41
C SER A 46 1.71 -4.60 -16.18
N ASN A 47 2.39 -5.10 -17.20
CA ASN A 47 3.26 -6.28 -17.08
C ASN A 47 4.51 -6.02 -16.24
N ASP A 48 4.86 -4.75 -16.02
CA ASP A 48 6.01 -4.34 -15.21
C ASP A 48 5.67 -4.14 -13.73
N LEU A 49 4.40 -4.24 -13.34
CA LEU A 49 4.00 -4.24 -11.94
C LEU A 49 4.78 -5.32 -11.18
N LEU A 50 5.48 -4.91 -10.13
CA LEU A 50 6.26 -5.81 -9.28
C LEU A 50 5.81 -5.69 -7.83
N VAL A 51 5.48 -6.82 -7.22
CA VAL A 51 5.08 -6.90 -5.81
C VAL A 51 6.00 -7.86 -5.07
N PHE A 52 6.69 -7.34 -4.05
CA PHE A 52 7.40 -8.15 -3.07
C PHE A 52 6.47 -8.45 -1.89
N ASN A 53 6.17 -9.72 -1.72
CA ASN A 53 5.22 -10.20 -0.74
C ASN A 53 5.84 -10.40 0.64
N ASN A 54 5.00 -10.34 1.66
CA ASN A 54 5.39 -10.48 3.06
C ASN A 54 6.07 -11.82 3.38
N ASN A 55 5.77 -12.87 2.60
CA ASN A 55 6.38 -14.19 2.71
C ASN A 55 7.73 -14.34 1.97
N GLY A 56 8.26 -13.25 1.41
CA GLY A 56 9.53 -13.22 0.69
C GLY A 56 9.46 -13.59 -0.79
N THR A 57 8.27 -13.89 -1.33
CA THR A 57 8.09 -14.14 -2.77
C THR A 57 7.93 -12.84 -3.55
N ALA A 58 8.17 -12.91 -4.86
CA ALA A 58 7.92 -11.81 -5.79
C ALA A 58 6.85 -12.22 -6.81
N THR A 59 5.92 -11.31 -7.10
CA THR A 59 4.91 -11.48 -8.14
C THR A 59 5.05 -10.36 -9.16
N LYS A 60 5.20 -10.72 -10.43
CA LYS A 60 5.34 -9.77 -11.55
C LYS A 60 4.12 -9.83 -12.47
N GLY A 61 3.70 -8.65 -12.94
CA GLY A 61 2.59 -8.45 -13.85
C GLY A 61 1.23 -8.36 -13.14
N TRP A 62 0.40 -7.44 -13.63
CA TRP A 62 -0.90 -7.15 -13.04
C TRP A 62 -1.81 -8.39 -12.98
N ASP A 63 -1.87 -9.20 -14.04
CA ASP A 63 -2.74 -10.38 -14.11
C ASP A 63 -2.38 -11.43 -13.06
N ASN A 64 -1.08 -11.62 -12.80
CA ASN A 64 -0.61 -12.53 -11.76
C ASN A 64 -0.94 -12.01 -10.35
N VAL A 65 -0.77 -10.69 -10.13
CA VAL A 65 -1.13 -10.06 -8.85
C VAL A 65 -2.64 -10.14 -8.61
N ASP A 66 -3.45 -9.91 -9.64
CA ASP A 66 -4.92 -10.03 -9.59
C ASP A 66 -5.37 -11.45 -9.24
N THR A 67 -4.84 -12.44 -9.96
CA THR A 67 -5.13 -13.85 -9.69
C THR A 67 -4.80 -14.24 -8.26
N ASN A 68 -3.59 -13.90 -7.78
CA ASN A 68 -3.16 -14.20 -6.43
C ASN A 68 -4.03 -13.48 -5.38
N THR A 69 -4.36 -12.21 -5.61
CA THR A 69 -5.20 -11.43 -4.71
C THR A 69 -6.58 -12.04 -4.58
N LYS A 70 -7.22 -12.39 -5.69
CA LYS A 70 -8.55 -13.03 -5.69
C LYS A 70 -8.55 -14.39 -4.99
N GLN A 71 -7.53 -15.21 -5.22
CA GLN A 71 -7.40 -16.51 -4.54
C GLN A 71 -7.24 -16.38 -3.02
N VAL A 72 -6.47 -15.41 -2.57
CA VAL A 72 -6.28 -15.15 -1.13
C VAL A 72 -7.57 -14.59 -0.54
N TYR A 73 -8.17 -13.56 -1.15
CA TYR A 73 -9.35 -12.87 -0.64
C TYR A 73 -10.59 -13.76 -0.57
N ALA A 74 -10.70 -14.75 -1.46
CA ALA A 74 -11.79 -15.73 -1.40
C ALA A 74 -11.86 -16.54 -0.08
N LYS A 75 -10.78 -16.54 0.71
CA LYS A 75 -10.67 -17.26 1.99
C LYS A 75 -10.72 -16.35 3.20
N LEU A 76 -10.66 -15.01 2.98
CA LEU A 76 -10.57 -14.04 4.06
C LEU A 76 -11.96 -13.53 4.48
N SER A 77 -12.08 -13.25 5.78
CA SER A 77 -13.19 -12.54 6.39
C SER A 77 -12.69 -11.76 7.61
N ASN A 78 -13.53 -10.87 8.12
CA ASN A 78 -13.28 -10.10 9.35
C ASN A 78 -11.91 -9.41 9.38
N VAL A 79 -11.54 -8.78 8.25
CA VAL A 79 -10.26 -8.10 8.12
C VAL A 79 -10.28 -6.76 8.81
N THR A 80 -9.29 -6.53 9.68
CA THR A 80 -8.96 -5.21 10.25
C THR A 80 -7.51 -4.90 9.91
N ILE A 81 -7.24 -3.65 9.54
CA ILE A 81 -5.87 -3.17 9.31
C ILE A 81 -5.70 -1.80 9.96
N GLU A 82 -4.64 -1.67 10.74
CA GLU A 82 -4.19 -0.43 11.35
C GLU A 82 -2.94 0.04 10.62
N ILE A 83 -2.92 1.33 10.24
CA ILE A 83 -1.79 1.99 9.59
C ILE A 83 -1.19 3.00 10.55
N THR A 84 0.12 2.95 10.74
CA THR A 84 0.85 3.92 11.57
C THR A 84 2.10 4.42 10.84
N GLY A 85 2.56 5.62 11.20
CA GLY A 85 3.77 6.20 10.61
C GLY A 85 3.67 6.45 9.10
N LEU A 86 2.47 6.76 8.60
CA LEU A 86 2.27 7.06 7.18
C LEU A 86 3.11 8.26 6.75
N THR A 87 3.91 8.06 5.73
CA THR A 87 4.71 9.12 5.10
C THR A 87 4.52 9.07 3.60
N ILE A 88 4.21 10.22 3.01
CA ILE A 88 4.08 10.40 1.56
C ILE A 88 5.18 11.36 1.12
N ARG A 89 5.96 10.96 0.12
CA ARG A 89 6.97 11.82 -0.49
C ARG A 89 6.79 11.88 -2.00
N MET A 90 6.55 13.10 -2.47
CA MET A 90 6.47 13.37 -3.90
C MET A 90 7.85 13.30 -4.54
N LEU A 91 7.92 12.67 -5.70
CA LEU A 91 9.09 12.60 -6.58
C LEU A 91 8.74 13.36 -7.89
N GLY A 92 8.81 14.66 -7.83
CA GLY A 92 8.27 15.52 -8.89
C GLY A 92 6.75 15.64 -8.83
N THR A 93 6.09 15.74 -9.98
CA THR A 93 4.63 16.00 -10.09
C THR A 93 3.81 14.75 -10.44
N SER A 94 4.46 13.66 -10.86
CA SER A 94 3.80 12.47 -11.41
C SER A 94 4.22 11.16 -10.76
N ALA A 95 5.09 11.20 -9.75
CA ALA A 95 5.49 10.04 -8.98
C ALA A 95 5.56 10.35 -7.48
N ALA A 96 5.39 9.34 -6.66
CA ALA A 96 5.54 9.43 -5.21
C ALA A 96 5.89 8.06 -4.62
N TYR A 97 6.48 8.06 -3.43
CA TYR A 97 6.46 6.86 -2.61
C TYR A 97 5.72 7.10 -1.31
N VAL A 98 5.14 6.02 -0.80
CA VAL A 98 4.44 5.96 0.48
C VAL A 98 5.09 4.90 1.33
N THR A 99 5.38 5.21 2.59
CA THR A 99 5.84 4.23 3.58
C THR A 99 4.95 4.23 4.79
N CYS A 100 4.73 3.08 5.38
CA CYS A 100 4.00 2.94 6.64
C CYS A 100 4.37 1.66 7.37
N LYS A 101 3.98 1.58 8.63
CA LYS A 101 3.80 0.32 9.36
C LYS A 101 2.33 -0.09 9.28
N TRP A 102 2.12 -1.40 9.25
CA TRP A 102 0.78 -1.98 9.23
C TRP A 102 0.68 -3.09 10.28
N LYS A 103 -0.52 -3.24 10.85
CA LYS A 103 -0.90 -4.39 11.67
C LYS A 103 -2.27 -4.86 11.19
N GLN A 104 -2.39 -6.13 10.84
CA GLN A 104 -3.60 -6.71 10.28
C GLN A 104 -4.01 -7.92 11.08
N SER A 105 -5.32 -8.03 11.34
CA SER A 105 -5.99 -9.22 11.84
C SER A 105 -7.03 -9.64 10.83
N GLN A 106 -7.17 -10.94 10.62
CA GLN A 106 -8.09 -11.52 9.65
C GLN A 106 -8.47 -12.93 10.05
N GLU A 107 -9.58 -13.41 9.52
CA GLU A 107 -9.90 -14.83 9.50
C GLU A 107 -9.57 -15.40 8.13
N ASN A 108 -8.81 -16.48 8.08
CA ASN A 108 -8.46 -17.22 6.87
C ASN A 108 -9.06 -18.63 6.97
N ALA A 109 -10.04 -18.92 6.13
CA ALA A 109 -10.83 -20.15 6.21
C ALA A 109 -11.36 -20.42 7.64
N GLY A 110 -11.82 -19.36 8.34
CA GLY A 110 -12.35 -19.43 9.70
C GLY A 110 -11.32 -19.46 10.82
N LYS A 111 -10.01 -19.40 10.50
CA LYS A 111 -8.93 -19.38 11.49
C LYS A 111 -8.39 -17.95 11.63
N LEU A 112 -8.36 -17.44 12.86
CA LEU A 112 -7.81 -16.12 13.17
C LEU A 112 -6.29 -16.09 12.94
N GLU A 113 -5.84 -15.09 12.19
CA GLU A 113 -4.44 -14.79 11.91
C GLU A 113 -4.15 -13.31 12.17
N THR A 114 -2.97 -13.01 12.69
CA THR A 114 -2.50 -11.65 12.93
C THR A 114 -1.07 -11.50 12.42
N ALA A 115 -0.80 -10.41 11.72
CA ALA A 115 0.53 -10.08 11.25
C ALA A 115 0.78 -8.57 11.33
N SER A 116 2.03 -8.17 11.39
CA SER A 116 2.47 -6.78 11.31
C SER A 116 3.74 -6.64 10.51
N GLY A 117 4.00 -5.47 10.01
CA GLY A 117 5.19 -5.23 9.20
C GLY A 117 5.30 -3.80 8.68
N ARG A 118 6.14 -3.67 7.68
CA ARG A 118 6.42 -2.43 6.96
C ARG A 118 5.98 -2.55 5.52
N MET A 119 5.51 -1.45 4.96
CA MET A 119 5.07 -1.39 3.57
C MET A 119 5.65 -0.16 2.89
N THR A 120 6.12 -0.34 1.69
CA THR A 120 6.47 0.73 0.76
C THR A 120 5.66 0.56 -0.51
N LEU A 121 5.04 1.64 -0.97
CA LEU A 121 4.30 1.72 -2.22
C LEU A 121 4.93 2.82 -3.08
N VAL A 122 5.14 2.53 -4.35
CA VAL A 122 5.51 3.53 -5.35
C VAL A 122 4.27 3.80 -6.20
N TYR A 123 3.93 5.07 -6.31
CA TYR A 123 2.80 5.56 -7.09
C TYR A 123 3.27 6.33 -8.31
N GLU A 124 2.54 6.18 -9.41
CA GLU A 124 2.63 7.02 -10.60
C GLU A 124 1.26 7.59 -10.96
N LEU A 125 1.25 8.80 -11.50
CA LEU A 125 0.07 9.42 -12.04
C LEU A 125 -0.18 8.89 -13.47
N VAL A 126 -1.15 7.99 -13.59
CA VAL A 126 -1.56 7.38 -14.86
C VAL A 126 -2.85 8.06 -15.34
N GLY A 127 -2.73 8.90 -16.36
CA GLY A 127 -3.83 9.78 -16.75
C GLY A 127 -4.15 10.80 -15.66
N LYS A 128 -5.27 10.61 -14.96
CA LYS A 128 -5.71 11.47 -13.84
C LYS A 128 -5.74 10.75 -12.50
N GLU A 129 -5.27 9.51 -12.45
CA GLU A 129 -5.36 8.65 -11.27
C GLU A 129 -3.97 8.24 -10.78
N TRP A 130 -3.78 8.31 -9.48
CA TRP A 130 -2.59 7.75 -8.84
C TRP A 130 -2.73 6.23 -8.72
N LYS A 131 -1.78 5.50 -9.30
CA LYS A 131 -1.75 4.03 -9.33
C LYS A 131 -0.46 3.51 -8.72
N ILE A 132 -0.56 2.38 -8.02
CA ILE A 132 0.58 1.66 -7.46
C ILE A 132 1.29 0.94 -8.61
N VAL A 133 2.58 1.22 -8.78
CA VAL A 133 3.46 0.55 -9.76
C VAL A 133 4.43 -0.43 -9.11
N HIS A 134 4.62 -0.30 -7.80
CA HIS A 134 5.42 -1.23 -6.99
C HIS A 134 4.90 -1.28 -5.57
N ARG A 135 4.90 -2.47 -4.97
CA ARG A 135 4.68 -2.69 -3.54
C ARG A 135 5.75 -3.60 -2.97
N HIS A 136 6.26 -3.23 -1.82
CA HIS A 136 7.10 -4.07 -0.98
C HIS A 136 6.50 -4.16 0.41
N THR A 137 6.30 -5.37 0.90
CA THR A 137 5.93 -5.64 2.29
C THR A 137 6.94 -6.57 2.94
N SER A 138 7.26 -6.29 4.20
CA SER A 138 8.14 -7.14 5.01
C SER A 138 7.58 -7.27 6.42
N PRO A 139 7.67 -8.46 7.05
CA PRO A 139 7.18 -8.67 8.41
C PRO A 139 8.08 -7.98 9.44
N ASP A 140 7.51 -7.57 10.58
CA ASP A 140 8.28 -7.06 11.72
C ASP A 140 9.13 -8.18 12.35
N ASN A 141 8.58 -9.40 12.40
CA ASN A 141 9.24 -10.58 12.93
C ASN A 141 9.43 -11.61 11.80
N PRO A 142 10.52 -11.53 11.03
CA PRO A 142 10.81 -12.51 10.00
C PRO A 142 11.05 -13.88 10.63
N ASP A 143 10.68 -14.94 9.90
CA ASP A 143 10.94 -16.32 10.31
C ASP A 143 12.45 -16.50 10.62
N ALA A 144 12.77 -17.17 11.74
CA ALA A 144 14.15 -17.43 12.15
C ALA A 144 14.94 -18.27 11.14
N THR A 145 14.24 -19.00 10.25
CA THR A 145 14.85 -19.77 9.15
C THR A 145 15.18 -18.92 7.93
N ARG A 146 14.68 -17.67 7.87
CA ARG A 146 14.96 -16.78 6.75
C ARG A 146 16.45 -16.41 6.71
N PRO A 147 17.11 -16.52 5.53
CA PRO A 147 18.51 -16.14 5.41
C PRO A 147 18.70 -14.65 5.68
N VAL A 148 19.43 -14.31 6.73
CA VAL A 148 19.92 -12.96 7.05
C VAL A 148 21.36 -13.09 7.52
N PHE A 149 22.16 -12.03 7.43
CA PHE A 149 23.49 -12.05 7.99
C PHE A 149 23.43 -12.31 9.50
N PRO A 150 24.32 -13.12 10.08
CA PRO A 150 24.32 -13.40 11.52
C PRO A 150 24.31 -12.15 12.39
N SER A 151 24.98 -11.08 11.94
CA SER A 151 25.05 -9.77 12.62
C SER A 151 23.73 -9.00 12.63
N GLU A 152 22.77 -9.35 11.74
CA GLU A 152 21.46 -8.71 11.63
C GLU A 152 20.35 -9.47 12.39
N ARG A 153 20.69 -10.62 12.93
CA ARG A 153 19.74 -11.37 13.76
C ARG A 153 19.54 -10.65 15.08
N LEU A 154 18.27 -10.41 15.42
CA LEU A 154 17.95 -9.89 16.75
C LEU A 154 18.48 -10.88 17.80
N PRO A 155 19.02 -10.39 18.94
CA PRO A 155 19.37 -11.25 20.05
C PRO A 155 18.16 -12.09 20.40
N SER A 156 18.35 -13.41 20.55
CA SER A 156 17.31 -14.28 21.09
C SER A 156 16.93 -13.69 22.44
N GLY A 157 15.69 -13.23 22.58
CA GLY A 157 15.23 -12.58 23.81
C GLY A 157 15.53 -13.49 25.00
N GLY A 158 16.52 -13.09 25.78
CA GLY A 158 16.71 -13.66 27.10
C GLY A 158 15.51 -13.28 27.96
N ASN A 159 14.90 -14.26 28.59
CA ASN A 159 13.92 -14.09 29.67
C ASN A 159 14.44 -13.15 30.74
#